data_1039777b8d25d08d2c833b100e35122a
#
_entry.id   1039777b8d25d08d2c833b100e35122a
#
_cell.length_a   1.000
_cell.length_b   1.000
_cell.length_c   1.000
_cell.angle_alpha   90.00
_cell.angle_beta   90.00
_cell.angle_gamma   90.00
#
_symmetry.space_group_name_H-M   'P 1'
#
loop_
_entity.id
_entity.type
_entity.pdbx_description
1 polymer ?
#
loop_
_entity_poly.entity_id
_entity_poly.type
_entity_poly.pdbx_seq_one_letter_code
_entity_poly.pdbx_strand_id
1 'polypeptide(L)'
;MHVASLDLNLLRVFDVLLEERSVTRAGARLGLTQSAVSHALNRLRYHLGDELFQRDAQGMQPTRRALEIGPSLHTALTQLQSALTPADFDPAVSDHRFNVSTAQA
;
A
#
# COMPACT_ATOMS: atom_id res chain seq x y z
N MET A 1 14.35 10.80 9.33
CA MET A 1 12.90 10.68 9.08
C MET A 1 12.22 10.02 10.28
N HIS A 2 11.07 10.51 10.65
CA HIS A 2 10.33 9.95 11.78
C HIS A 2 9.12 9.17 11.29
N VAL A 3 9.06 7.90 11.65
CA VAL A 3 7.94 7.03 11.25
C VAL A 3 6.61 7.61 11.76
N ALA A 4 6.61 8.22 12.94
CA ALA A 4 5.39 8.77 13.52
C ALA A 4 4.78 9.90 12.69
N SER A 5 5.54 10.54 11.82
CA SER A 5 5.03 11.61 10.96
C SER A 5 4.52 11.11 9.62
N LEU A 6 4.64 9.81 9.34
CA LEU A 6 4.12 9.21 8.13
C LEU A 6 2.69 8.74 8.35
N ASP A 7 1.83 9.11 7.40
CA ASP A 7 0.46 8.60 7.37
C ASP A 7 0.49 7.15 6.87
N LEU A 8 -0.17 6.25 7.59
CA LEU A 8 -0.26 4.86 7.22
C LEU A 8 -0.87 4.68 5.82
N ASN A 9 -1.80 5.55 5.43
CA ASN A 9 -2.37 5.52 4.10
C ASN A 9 -1.33 5.78 3.01
N LEU A 10 -0.34 6.62 3.28
CA LEU A 10 0.74 6.86 2.33
C LEU A 10 1.55 5.58 2.09
N LEU A 11 1.82 4.85 3.16
CA LEU A 11 2.56 3.59 3.05
C LEU A 11 1.79 2.56 2.26
N ARG A 12 0.47 2.53 2.42
CA ARG A 12 -0.38 1.63 1.66
C ARG A 12 -0.38 1.99 0.18
N VAL A 13 -0.41 3.29 -0.14
CA VAL A 13 -0.31 3.75 -1.53
C VAL A 13 1.01 3.27 -2.14
N PHE A 14 2.11 3.40 -1.41
CA PHE A 14 3.41 2.95 -1.88
C PHE A 14 3.41 1.45 -2.19
N ASP A 15 2.88 0.65 -1.27
CA ASP A 15 2.81 -0.81 -1.43
C ASP A 15 2.05 -1.18 -2.70
N VAL A 16 0.87 -0.57 -2.91
CA VAL A 16 0.05 -0.86 -4.08
C VAL A 16 0.73 -0.37 -5.37
N LEU A 17 1.38 0.80 -5.33
CA LEU A 17 2.11 1.31 -6.49
C LEU A 17 3.25 0.37 -6.91
N LEU A 18 3.92 -0.25 -5.96
CA LEU A 18 4.97 -1.22 -6.28
C LEU A 18 4.42 -2.43 -7.00
N GLU A 19 3.22 -2.87 -6.64
CA GLU A 19 2.60 -4.02 -7.29
C GLU A 19 2.05 -3.67 -8.66
N GLU A 20 1.36 -2.54 -8.76
CA GLU A 20 0.67 -2.18 -10.00
C GLU A 20 1.55 -1.48 -11.02
N ARG A 21 2.55 -0.74 -10.57
CA ARG A 21 3.41 0.05 -11.45
C ARG A 21 2.61 1.01 -12.33
N SER A 22 1.47 1.46 -11.83
CA SER A 22 0.55 2.34 -12.56
C SER A 22 -0.26 3.17 -11.58
N VAL A 23 -0.24 4.48 -11.75
CA VAL A 23 -1.04 5.40 -10.91
C VAL A 23 -2.53 5.11 -11.11
N THR A 24 -2.94 4.86 -12.36
CA THR A 24 -4.35 4.58 -12.66
C THR A 24 -4.82 3.30 -11.99
N ARG A 25 -4.06 2.22 -12.13
CA ARG A 25 -4.47 0.94 -11.53
C ARG A 25 -4.37 0.98 -10.01
N ALA A 26 -3.37 1.65 -9.46
CA ALA A 26 -3.26 1.81 -8.03
C ALA A 26 -4.47 2.57 -7.47
N GLY A 27 -4.88 3.64 -8.15
CA GLY A 27 -6.07 4.39 -7.76
C GLY A 27 -7.32 3.54 -7.76
N ALA A 28 -7.48 2.71 -8.80
CA ALA A 28 -8.63 1.80 -8.87
C ALA A 28 -8.67 0.83 -7.69
N ARG A 29 -7.52 0.26 -7.32
CA ARG A 29 -7.46 -0.66 -6.19
C ARG A 29 -7.71 0.02 -4.85
N LEU A 30 -7.27 1.26 -4.72
CA LEU A 30 -7.35 2.00 -3.46
C LEU A 30 -8.65 2.80 -3.31
N GLY A 31 -9.43 2.91 -4.38
CA GLY A 31 -10.61 3.77 -4.37
C GLY A 31 -10.23 5.24 -4.37
N LEU A 32 -9.13 5.59 -5.03
CA LEU A 32 -8.62 6.96 -5.09
C LEU A 32 -8.54 7.43 -6.53
N THR A 33 -8.60 8.76 -6.71
CA THR A 33 -8.35 9.36 -8.01
C THR A 33 -6.87 9.30 -8.34
N GLN A 34 -6.54 9.45 -9.63
CA GLN A 34 -5.13 9.55 -10.05
C GLN A 34 -4.44 10.71 -9.36
N SER A 35 -5.12 11.84 -9.25
CA SER A 35 -4.58 13.02 -8.56
C SER A 35 -4.22 12.72 -7.12
N ALA A 36 -5.11 11.99 -6.42
CA ALA A 36 -4.88 11.65 -5.03
C ALA A 36 -3.67 10.71 -4.88
N VAL A 37 -3.53 9.73 -5.78
CA VAL A 37 -2.38 8.82 -5.77
C VAL A 37 -1.08 9.60 -6.05
N SER A 38 -1.10 10.48 -7.04
CA SER A 38 0.07 11.29 -7.39
C SER A 38 0.47 12.21 -6.25
N HIS A 39 -0.51 12.80 -5.58
CA HIS A 39 -0.26 13.67 -4.42
C HIS A 39 0.37 12.85 -3.28
N ALA A 40 -0.16 11.67 -3.01
CA ALA A 40 0.39 10.78 -1.99
C ALA A 40 1.83 10.39 -2.32
N LEU A 41 2.12 10.10 -3.59
CA LEU A 41 3.48 9.77 -4.02
C LEU A 41 4.44 10.94 -3.81
N ASN A 42 4.00 12.16 -4.10
CA ASN A 42 4.84 13.33 -3.87
C ASN A 42 5.15 13.51 -2.39
N ARG A 43 4.19 13.26 -1.52
CA ARG A 43 4.41 13.33 -0.08
C ARG A 43 5.38 12.23 0.39
N LEU A 44 5.26 11.03 -0.16
CA LEU A 44 6.19 9.94 0.12
C LEU A 44 7.62 10.32 -0.31
N ARG A 45 7.76 10.91 -1.48
CA ARG A 45 9.07 11.37 -1.97
C ARG A 45 9.69 12.35 -0.99
N TYR A 46 8.89 13.25 -0.48
CA TYR A 46 9.36 14.23 0.48
C TYR A 46 9.82 13.56 1.77
N HIS A 47 8.99 12.68 2.32
CA HIS A 47 9.29 12.03 3.60
C HIS A 47 10.48 11.08 3.50
N LEU A 48 10.63 10.37 2.40
CA LEU A 48 11.67 9.36 2.25
C LEU A 48 12.93 9.90 1.57
N GLY A 49 12.86 11.12 1.04
CA GLY A 49 14.01 11.75 0.42
C GLY A 49 14.48 11.04 -0.83
N ASP A 50 13.56 10.45 -1.60
CA ASP A 50 13.87 9.69 -2.80
C ASP A 50 12.73 9.83 -3.79
N GLU A 51 13.02 9.68 -5.08
CA GLU A 51 12.01 9.74 -6.14
C GLU A 51 11.03 8.57 -6.05
N LEU A 52 11.47 7.42 -5.59
CA LEU A 52 10.73 6.18 -5.42
C LEU A 52 10.28 5.55 -6.73
N PHE A 53 9.76 6.32 -7.66
CA PHE A 53 9.33 5.86 -8.98
C PHE A 53 9.75 6.88 -10.02
N GLN A 54 10.19 6.38 -11.15
CA GLN A 54 10.54 7.20 -12.32
C GLN A 54 9.76 6.68 -13.51
N ARG A 55 9.30 7.59 -14.36
CA ARG A 55 8.52 7.21 -15.53
C ARG A 55 9.44 7.05 -16.73
N ASP A 56 9.29 5.92 -17.43
CA ASP A 56 10.01 5.69 -18.68
C ASP A 56 9.05 5.13 -19.73
N ALA A 57 9.59 4.64 -20.84
CA ALA A 57 8.79 4.13 -21.96
C ALA A 57 7.93 2.93 -21.57
N GLN A 58 8.29 2.23 -20.50
CA GLN A 58 7.58 1.03 -20.06
C GLN A 58 6.65 1.31 -18.89
N GLY A 59 6.54 2.57 -18.46
CA GLY A 59 5.67 2.98 -17.38
C GLY A 59 6.44 3.46 -16.16
N MET A 60 5.88 3.24 -14.99
CA MET A 60 6.51 3.64 -13.73
C MET A 60 7.46 2.56 -13.28
N GLN A 61 8.72 2.93 -13.10
CA GLN A 61 9.75 2.00 -12.61
C GLN A 61 10.19 2.42 -11.23
N PRO A 62 10.26 1.48 -10.27
CA PRO A 62 10.74 1.81 -8.93
C PRO A 62 12.24 2.09 -8.94
N THR A 63 12.66 3.02 -8.09
CA THR A 63 14.06 3.25 -7.87
C THR A 63 14.64 2.10 -7.05
N ARG A 64 15.97 2.03 -6.97
CA ARG A 64 16.64 1.06 -6.13
C ARG A 64 16.16 1.16 -4.68
N ARG A 65 16.00 2.40 -4.19
CA ARG A 65 15.54 2.64 -2.83
C ARG A 65 14.14 2.06 -2.60
N ALA A 66 13.24 2.27 -3.57
CA ALA A 66 11.89 1.73 -3.48
C ALA A 66 11.92 0.21 -3.44
N LEU A 67 12.79 -0.41 -4.24
CA LEU A 67 12.92 -1.87 -4.23
C LEU A 67 13.51 -2.40 -2.92
N GLU A 68 14.35 -1.62 -2.27
CA GLU A 68 14.90 -2.00 -0.96
C GLU A 68 13.84 -1.91 0.14
N ILE A 69 13.03 -0.85 0.11
CA ILE A 69 12.01 -0.61 1.13
C ILE A 69 10.81 -1.55 0.97
N GLY A 70 10.46 -1.85 -0.28
CA GLY A 70 9.20 -2.51 -0.62
C GLY A 70 8.90 -3.79 0.12
N PRO A 71 9.80 -4.80 0.09
CA PRO A 71 9.51 -6.08 0.75
C PRO A 71 9.29 -5.95 2.25
N SER A 72 10.12 -5.16 2.93
CA SER A 72 9.99 -4.94 4.36
C SER A 72 8.68 -4.20 4.69
N LEU A 73 8.34 -3.22 3.86
CA LEU A 73 7.11 -2.47 4.05
C LEU A 73 5.89 -3.37 3.85
N HIS A 74 5.89 -4.16 2.80
CA HIS A 74 4.78 -5.09 2.52
C HIS A 74 4.58 -6.05 3.70
N THR A 75 5.66 -6.63 4.21
CA THR A 75 5.62 -7.52 5.37
C THR A 75 5.05 -6.81 6.59
N ALA A 76 5.52 -5.58 6.85
CA ALA A 76 5.06 -4.82 8.01
C ALA A 76 3.55 -4.50 7.91
N LEU A 77 3.08 -4.11 6.74
CA LEU A 77 1.66 -3.82 6.54
C LEU A 77 0.81 -5.08 6.71
N THR A 78 1.29 -6.21 6.19
CA THR A 78 0.60 -7.48 6.35
C THR A 78 0.51 -7.89 7.81
N GLN A 79 1.61 -7.73 8.57
CA GLN A 79 1.62 -8.03 9.99
C GLN A 79 0.70 -7.11 10.76
N LEU A 80 0.66 -5.84 10.41
CA LEU A 80 -0.21 -4.88 11.06
C LEU A 80 -1.67 -5.24 10.83
N GLN A 81 -2.04 -5.59 9.61
CA GLN A 81 -3.40 -6.00 9.30
C GLN A 81 -3.78 -7.26 10.07
N SER A 82 -2.86 -8.22 10.15
CA SER A 82 -3.08 -9.46 10.89
C SER A 82 -3.29 -9.18 12.37
N ALA A 83 -2.50 -8.26 12.94
CA ALA A 83 -2.62 -7.90 14.35
C ALA A 83 -3.95 -7.24 14.68
N LEU A 84 -4.53 -6.52 13.72
CA LEU A 84 -5.80 -5.81 13.92
C LEU A 84 -7.00 -6.64 13.57
N THR A 85 -6.81 -7.82 12.97
CA THR A 85 -7.89 -8.74 12.65
C THR A 85 -8.24 -9.55 13.89
N PRO A 86 -9.52 -9.68 14.26
CA PRO A 86 -9.90 -10.46 15.44
C PRO A 86 -9.40 -11.90 15.36
N ALA A 87 -8.94 -12.43 16.50
CA ALA A 87 -8.36 -13.78 16.55
C ALA A 87 -9.37 -14.88 16.21
N ASP A 88 -10.66 -14.64 16.41
CA ASP A 88 -11.71 -15.59 16.10
C ASP A 88 -12.26 -15.45 14.68
N PHE A 89 -11.71 -14.53 13.90
CA PHE A 89 -12.12 -14.33 12.52
C PHE A 89 -11.46 -15.38 11.65
N ASP A 90 -12.27 -16.14 10.90
CA ASP A 90 -11.75 -17.17 10.00
C ASP A 90 -12.49 -17.09 8.67
N PRO A 91 -11.91 -16.46 7.65
CA PRO A 91 -12.58 -16.32 6.35
C PRO A 91 -12.83 -17.66 5.66
N ALA A 92 -12.14 -18.71 6.05
CA ALA A 92 -12.37 -20.03 5.47
C ALA A 92 -13.64 -20.67 6.00
N VAL A 93 -14.10 -20.28 7.18
CA VAL A 93 -15.29 -20.82 7.81
C VAL A 93 -16.51 -20.00 7.49
N SER A 94 -16.40 -18.76 7.49
CA SER A 94 -17.53 -17.87 7.34
C SER A 94 -17.90 -17.66 5.89
N ASP A 95 -18.11 -18.17 5.68
CA ASP A 95 -18.34 -17.86 4.56
C ASP A 95 -19.15 -17.33 4.41
N HIS A 96 -19.05 -17.47 5.83
CA HIS A 96 -19.28 -17.09 5.92
C HIS A 96 -19.20 -16.11 6.17
N ARG A 97 -19.63 -16.22 6.57
CA ARG A 97 -19.66 -15.41 6.95
C ARG A 97 -19.08 -14.53 6.65
N PHE A 98 -19.11 -14.65 7.24
CA PHE A 98 -18.41 -14.13 6.96
C PHE A 98 -17.92 -13.40 6.45
N ASN A 99 -18.41 -13.26 6.81
CA ASN A 99 -17.69 -12.98 6.31
C ASN A 99 -17.30 -12.22 6.22
N VAL A 100 -17.61 -12.33 6.94
CA VAL A 100 -17.00 -12.00 6.72
C VAL A 100 -16.70 -11.33 6.53
N SER A 101 -17.13 -11.45 7.23
CA SER A 101 -16.65 -11.27 6.97
C SER A 101 -16.42 -10.60 6.96
N THR A 102 -16.92 -10.74 7.69
CA THR A 102 -16.57 -10.65 7.61
C THR A 102 -16.53 -10.26 7.78
N ALA A 103 -16.74 -10.23 8.26
CA ALA A 103 -16.58 -10.39 8.18
C ALA A 103 -16.73 -10.12 8.30
N GLN A 104 -17.21 -10.50 9.04
CA GLN A 104 -17.17 -10.81 8.89
C GLN A 104 -17.11 -10.42 8.47
N ALA A 105 -17.53 -10.58 9.01
CA ALA A 105 -17.31 -10.72 8.43
C ALA A 105 -17.43 -10.58 8.24
#